data_a4393010e15d952b64486797222b4412
#
_entry.id   a4393010e15d952b64486797222b4412
#
_cell.length_a   1.000
_cell.length_b   1.000
_cell.length_c   1.000
_cell.angle_alpha   90.00
_cell.angle_beta   90.00
_cell.angle_gamma   90.00
#
_symmetry.space_group_name_H-M   'P 1'
#
loop_
_entity.id
_entity.type
_entity.pdbx_description
1 polymer ?
#
loop_
_entity_poly.entity_id
_entity_poly.type
_entity_poly.pdbx_seq_one_letter_code
_entity_poly.pdbx_strand_id
1 'polypeptide(L)'
;MIVRCLMVSLNTARSPRAAQWVRSRAWALLTTEGAARLSRDKCDIAVNWAGGLHHAKKGEASGFCYINDIVLGILELLRYHPRVLYIDIDVHHGDGVEEAFYTTDRVMTCSFHKYGEFFPGTGELRDTGIGKGKNYACNVPLRDGIT
;
A
#
# COMPACT_ATOMS: atom_id res chain seq x y z
N MET A 1 4.34 -19.76 -0.71
CA MET A 1 2.97 -19.46 -0.25
C MET A 1 2.72 -17.99 -0.49
N ILE A 2 1.74 -17.65 -1.32
CA ILE A 2 1.35 -16.25 -1.59
C ILE A 2 0.27 -15.90 -0.57
N VAL A 3 0.55 -14.96 0.33
CA VAL A 3 -0.46 -14.43 1.26
C VAL A 3 -1.28 -13.39 0.50
N ARG A 4 -2.57 -13.65 0.32
CA ARG A 4 -3.51 -12.70 -0.29
C ARG A 4 -3.98 -11.73 0.80
N CYS A 5 -3.45 -10.51 0.79
CA CYS A 5 -3.97 -9.41 1.60
C CYS A 5 -4.68 -8.45 0.66
N LEU A 6 -6.00 -8.40 0.70
CA LEU A 6 -6.79 -7.39 0.00
C LEU A 6 -7.04 -6.25 0.98
N MET A 7 -6.44 -5.10 0.76
CA MET A 7 -6.73 -3.88 1.51
C MET A 7 -7.61 -2.98 0.65
N VAL A 8 -8.86 -2.81 1.04
CA VAL A 8 -9.78 -1.86 0.41
C VAL A 8 -9.73 -0.57 1.21
N SER A 9 -9.35 0.53 0.59
CA SER A 9 -9.41 1.87 1.18
C SER A 9 -10.73 2.54 0.82
N LEU A 10 -11.47 3.00 1.84
CA LEU A 10 -12.54 3.98 1.67
C LEU A 10 -12.11 5.24 2.43
N ASN A 11 -11.44 6.16 1.76
CA ASN A 11 -10.98 7.39 2.37
C ASN A 11 -12.15 8.37 2.55
N THR A 12 -12.71 8.41 3.76
CA THR A 12 -13.69 9.42 4.14
C THR A 12 -13.21 10.12 5.40
N ALA A 13 -12.52 11.27 5.30
CA ALA A 13 -12.71 12.28 6.33
C ALA A 13 -11.83 13.53 6.19
N ARG A 14 -12.47 14.68 6.05
CA ARG A 14 -11.91 15.99 6.41
C ARG A 14 -11.93 16.10 7.93
N SER A 15 -10.77 16.02 8.59
CA SER A 15 -10.64 16.28 10.01
C SER A 15 -9.37 17.11 10.29
N PRO A 16 -9.26 17.86 11.42
CA PRO A 16 -8.06 18.60 11.77
C PRO A 16 -6.81 17.72 11.73
N ARG A 17 -5.66 18.26 11.26
CA ARG A 17 -4.41 17.50 11.04
C ARG A 17 -3.97 16.64 12.24
N ALA A 18 -4.09 17.16 13.46
CA ALA A 18 -3.74 16.43 14.67
C ALA A 18 -4.61 15.19 14.91
N ALA A 19 -5.93 15.29 14.69
CA ALA A 19 -6.84 14.15 14.80
C ALA A 19 -6.58 13.11 13.72
N GLN A 20 -6.17 13.51 12.53
CA GLN A 20 -5.81 12.63 11.43
C GLN A 20 -4.54 11.82 11.75
N TRP A 21 -3.53 12.43 12.35
CA TRP A 21 -2.31 11.75 12.76
C TRP A 21 -2.56 10.67 13.83
N VAL A 22 -3.36 11.00 14.85
CA VAL A 22 -3.76 10.03 15.91
C VAL A 22 -4.53 8.85 15.32
N ARG A 23 -5.47 9.11 14.42
CA ARG A 23 -6.23 8.05 13.72
C ARG A 23 -5.32 7.16 12.88
N SER A 24 -4.39 7.74 12.13
CA SER A 24 -3.46 6.97 11.29
C SER A 24 -2.64 5.97 12.11
N ARG A 25 -2.26 6.32 13.34
CA ARG A 25 -1.58 5.38 14.26
C ARG A 25 -2.47 4.19 14.64
N ALA A 26 -3.73 4.47 15.00
CA ALA A 26 -4.66 3.40 15.35
C ALA A 26 -4.94 2.48 14.15
N TRP A 27 -5.10 3.03 12.97
CA TRP A 27 -5.31 2.26 11.73
C TRP A 27 -4.10 1.42 11.36
N ALA A 28 -2.89 1.95 11.52
CA ALA A 28 -1.66 1.20 11.31
C ALA A 28 -1.53 0.01 12.29
N LEU A 29 -1.96 0.17 13.54
CA LEU A 29 -2.00 -0.93 14.51
C LEU A 29 -2.99 -2.03 14.09
N LEU A 30 -4.17 -1.67 13.58
CA LEU A 30 -5.16 -2.65 13.11
C LEU A 30 -4.65 -3.45 11.91
N THR A 31 -4.01 -2.79 10.94
CA THR A 31 -3.41 -3.46 9.78
C THR A 31 -2.27 -4.41 10.21
N THR A 32 -1.43 -3.97 11.14
CA THR A 32 -0.32 -4.78 11.66
C THR A 32 -0.83 -5.98 12.47
N GLU A 33 -1.88 -5.80 13.29
CA GLU A 33 -2.54 -6.90 14.01
C GLU A 33 -3.16 -7.91 13.03
N GLY A 34 -3.83 -7.44 11.98
CA GLY A 34 -4.36 -8.30 10.91
C GLY A 34 -3.26 -9.15 10.27
N ALA A 35 -2.14 -8.54 9.91
CA ALA A 35 -0.97 -9.21 9.35
C ALA A 35 -0.38 -10.25 10.32
N ALA A 36 -0.29 -9.90 11.61
CA ALA A 36 0.21 -10.82 12.63
C ALA A 36 -0.71 -12.02 12.85
N ARG A 37 -2.03 -11.84 12.77
CA ARG A 37 -3.02 -12.93 12.87
C ARG A 37 -2.92 -13.88 11.69
N LEU A 38 -2.83 -13.35 10.46
CA LEU A 38 -2.62 -14.13 9.25
C LEU A 38 -1.35 -14.98 9.34
N SER A 39 -0.24 -14.37 9.78
CA SER A 39 1.05 -15.04 9.90
C SER A 39 1.12 -16.13 10.96
N ARG A 40 0.17 -16.14 11.91
CA ARG A 40 0.07 -17.12 13.01
C ARG A 40 -1.10 -18.11 12.82
N ASP A 41 -1.64 -18.19 11.62
CA ASP A 41 -2.78 -19.06 11.28
C ASP A 41 -4.00 -18.87 12.22
N LYS A 42 -4.22 -17.62 12.67
CA LYS A 42 -5.37 -17.24 13.50
C LYS A 42 -6.58 -16.80 12.67
N CYS A 43 -6.39 -16.52 11.40
CA CYS A 43 -7.42 -16.26 10.40
C CYS A 43 -6.86 -16.47 9.00
N ASP A 44 -7.74 -16.74 8.04
CA ASP A 44 -7.39 -16.87 6.62
C ASP A 44 -7.48 -15.54 5.87
N ILE A 45 -8.30 -14.61 6.37
CA ILE A 45 -8.55 -13.29 5.80
C ILE A 45 -8.60 -12.26 6.94
N ALA A 46 -7.95 -11.12 6.75
CA ALA A 46 -8.05 -9.95 7.62
C ALA A 46 -8.44 -8.73 6.78
N VAL A 47 -9.44 -7.97 7.23
CA VAL A 47 -9.93 -6.76 6.56
C VAL A 47 -9.85 -5.58 7.52
N ASN A 48 -9.19 -4.51 7.10
CA ASN A 48 -9.15 -3.23 7.82
C ASN A 48 -9.77 -2.14 6.96
N TRP A 49 -11.04 -1.81 7.20
CA TRP A 49 -11.78 -0.78 6.46
C TRP A 49 -11.27 0.65 6.70
N ALA A 50 -10.50 0.86 7.75
CA ALA A 50 -9.94 2.17 8.11
C ALA A 50 -8.50 2.37 7.63
N GLY A 51 -7.87 1.35 7.04
CA GLY A 51 -6.53 1.39 6.50
C GLY A 51 -6.46 1.90 5.06
N GLY A 52 -5.34 1.64 4.39
CA GLY A 52 -5.15 1.98 2.98
C GLY A 52 -4.44 3.32 2.76
N LEU A 53 -3.60 3.76 3.68
CA LEU A 53 -2.91 5.05 3.63
C LEU A 53 -1.65 4.98 2.75
N HIS A 54 -1.82 4.63 1.48
CA HIS A 54 -0.79 4.21 0.53
C HIS A 54 0.14 5.33 0.04
N HIS A 55 -0.21 6.61 0.25
CA HIS A 55 0.62 7.74 -0.17
C HIS A 55 1.63 8.20 0.87
N ALA A 56 1.48 7.83 2.15
CA ALA A 56 2.42 8.24 3.19
C ALA A 56 3.81 7.67 2.93
N LYS A 57 4.82 8.51 3.02
CA LYS A 57 6.23 8.17 2.77
C LYS A 57 6.99 8.04 4.08
N LYS A 58 8.26 7.61 4.00
CA LYS A 58 9.10 7.38 5.17
C LYS A 58 9.29 8.64 6.02
N GLY A 59 9.42 9.81 5.41
CA GLY A 59 9.72 11.07 6.08
C GLY A 59 8.66 12.15 5.95
N GLU A 60 7.57 11.90 5.21
CA GLU A 60 6.57 12.93 4.95
C GLU A 60 5.15 12.37 4.77
N ALA A 61 4.15 13.18 5.09
CA ALA A 61 2.76 12.92 4.77
C ALA A 61 2.47 13.33 3.32
N SER A 62 1.66 12.53 2.63
CA SER A 62 1.25 12.79 1.25
C SER A 62 -0.17 12.28 1.01
N GLY A 63 -0.91 12.88 0.06
CA GLY A 63 -2.24 12.40 -0.35
C GLY A 63 -3.20 12.16 0.82
N PHE A 64 -3.19 13.03 1.83
CA PHE A 64 -3.94 12.88 3.10
C PHE A 64 -3.51 11.69 3.98
N CYS A 65 -2.44 10.98 3.61
CA CYS A 65 -1.89 9.86 4.37
C CYS A 65 -0.75 10.34 5.27
N TYR A 66 -0.74 9.89 6.53
CA TYR A 66 0.26 10.27 7.54
C TYR A 66 1.19 9.12 7.93
N ILE A 67 0.63 7.93 8.09
CA ILE A 67 1.38 6.70 8.38
C ILE A 67 0.92 5.67 7.36
N ASN A 68 1.86 5.06 6.66
CA ASN A 68 1.56 4.02 5.69
C ASN A 68 1.34 2.69 6.42
N ASP A 69 0.10 2.42 6.76
CA ASP A 69 -0.32 1.21 7.45
C ASP A 69 -0.07 -0.05 6.61
N ILE A 70 -0.15 0.06 5.28
CA ILE A 70 0.11 -1.03 4.34
C ILE A 70 1.58 -1.44 4.42
N VAL A 71 2.50 -0.48 4.37
CA VAL A 71 3.94 -0.76 4.51
C VAL A 71 4.22 -1.48 5.83
N LEU A 72 3.63 -1.02 6.94
CA LEU A 72 3.80 -1.65 8.25
C LEU A 72 3.22 -3.07 8.28
N GLY A 73 2.05 -3.29 7.69
CA GLY A 73 1.46 -4.62 7.54
C GLY A 73 2.33 -5.57 6.71
N ILE A 74 2.87 -5.09 5.59
CA ILE A 74 3.79 -5.87 4.74
C ILE A 74 5.06 -6.21 5.51
N LEU A 75 5.63 -5.28 6.25
CA LEU A 75 6.81 -5.54 7.07
C LEU A 75 6.54 -6.61 8.14
N GLU A 76 5.37 -6.62 8.76
CA GLU A 76 4.99 -7.68 9.70
C GLU A 76 4.85 -9.03 8.99
N LEU A 77 4.22 -9.08 7.81
CA LEU A 77 4.12 -10.30 7.00
C LEU A 77 5.50 -10.84 6.61
N LEU A 78 6.45 -9.97 6.26
CA LEU A 78 7.82 -10.35 5.87
C LEU A 78 8.66 -10.98 6.99
N ARG A 79 8.20 -10.91 8.24
CA ARG A 79 8.83 -11.63 9.36
C ARG A 79 8.62 -13.14 9.29
N TYR A 80 7.54 -13.57 8.65
CA TYR A 80 7.10 -14.97 8.59
C TYR A 80 7.07 -15.53 7.17
N HIS A 81 6.91 -14.66 6.17
CA HIS A 81 6.75 -15.03 4.77
C HIS A 81 7.95 -14.53 3.96
N PRO A 82 8.50 -15.35 3.03
CA PRO A 82 9.64 -14.94 2.21
C PRO A 82 9.28 -13.85 1.21
N ARG A 83 8.04 -13.81 0.72
CA ARG A 83 7.55 -12.84 -0.28
C ARG A 83 6.11 -12.44 -0.02
N VAL A 84 5.78 -11.18 -0.37
CA VAL A 84 4.44 -10.60 -0.26
C VAL A 84 4.06 -10.00 -1.61
N LEU A 85 2.82 -10.22 -2.04
CA LEU A 85 2.21 -9.51 -3.16
C LEU A 85 1.26 -8.45 -2.61
N TYR A 86 1.50 -7.21 -3.01
CA TYR A 86 0.59 -6.09 -2.79
C TYR A 86 -0.14 -5.76 -4.08
N ILE A 87 -1.46 -5.64 -4.02
CA ILE A 87 -2.31 -5.23 -5.15
C ILE A 87 -3.08 -3.99 -4.72
N ASP A 88 -2.92 -2.91 -5.47
CA ASP A 88 -3.58 -1.63 -5.29
C ASP A 88 -4.57 -1.41 -6.43
N ILE A 89 -5.83 -1.19 -6.07
CA ILE A 89 -6.92 -0.88 -7.00
C ILE A 89 -7.58 0.47 -6.68
N ASP A 90 -6.91 1.30 -5.88
CA ASP A 90 -7.30 2.69 -5.71
C ASP A 90 -7.15 3.43 -7.04
N VAL A 91 -7.96 4.48 -7.26
CA VAL A 91 -7.87 5.30 -8.47
C VAL A 91 -6.51 6.02 -8.58
N HIS A 92 -5.85 6.28 -7.44
CA HIS A 92 -4.52 6.88 -7.40
C HIS A 92 -3.43 5.80 -7.32
N HIS A 93 -2.28 6.07 -7.93
CA HIS A 93 -1.10 5.22 -7.80
C HIS A 93 -0.65 5.11 -6.32
N GLY A 94 -0.40 3.90 -5.84
CA GLY A 94 0.11 3.64 -4.48
C GLY A 94 1.59 3.94 -4.34
N ASP A 95 1.98 5.17 -4.58
CA ASP A 95 3.37 5.63 -4.70
C ASP A 95 4.20 5.40 -3.43
N GLY A 96 3.61 5.62 -2.25
CA GLY A 96 4.32 5.42 -0.98
C GLY A 96 4.66 3.96 -0.71
N VAL A 97 3.80 3.01 -1.11
CA VAL A 97 4.07 1.58 -0.97
C VAL A 97 5.10 1.13 -2.01
N GLU A 98 4.96 1.55 -3.27
CA GLU A 98 5.93 1.25 -4.31
C GLU A 98 7.33 1.74 -3.92
N GLU A 99 7.46 3.00 -3.49
CA GLU A 99 8.73 3.59 -3.07
C GLU A 99 9.38 2.80 -1.92
N ALA A 100 8.59 2.39 -0.92
CA ALA A 100 9.09 1.65 0.24
C ALA A 100 9.75 0.31 -0.13
N PHE A 101 9.29 -0.32 -1.20
CA PHE A 101 9.74 -1.65 -1.63
C PHE A 101 10.43 -1.69 -2.99
N TYR A 102 10.77 -0.52 -3.56
CA TYR A 102 11.27 -0.39 -4.92
C TYR A 102 12.60 -1.10 -5.19
N THR A 103 13.35 -1.41 -4.14
CA THR A 103 14.69 -2.02 -4.23
C THR A 103 14.75 -3.49 -3.79
N THR A 104 13.62 -4.11 -3.45
CA THR A 104 13.56 -5.48 -2.94
C THR A 104 12.74 -6.42 -3.82
N ASP A 105 13.20 -7.66 -3.96
CA ASP A 105 12.49 -8.77 -4.62
C ASP A 105 11.54 -9.53 -3.67
N ARG A 106 11.48 -9.12 -2.40
CA ARG A 106 10.61 -9.76 -1.41
C ARG A 106 9.17 -9.24 -1.43
N VAL A 107 8.94 -8.08 -2.04
CA VAL A 107 7.60 -7.51 -2.20
C VAL A 107 7.40 -7.18 -3.66
N MET A 108 6.32 -7.72 -4.22
CA MET A 108 5.84 -7.30 -5.54
C MET A 108 4.68 -6.33 -5.33
N THR A 109 4.84 -5.10 -5.82
CA THR A 109 3.78 -4.10 -5.84
C THR A 109 3.10 -4.11 -7.22
N CYS A 110 1.77 -4.16 -7.24
CA CYS A 110 0.98 -4.12 -8.47
C CYS A 110 -0.13 -3.08 -8.30
N SER A 111 -0.08 -1.99 -9.06
CA SER A 111 -1.03 -0.88 -8.95
C SER A 111 -1.77 -0.65 -10.27
N PHE A 112 -3.11 -0.61 -10.19
CA PHE A 112 -4.02 -0.26 -11.29
C PHE A 112 -4.61 1.11 -10.99
N HIS A 113 -4.22 2.16 -11.73
CA HIS A 113 -4.55 3.53 -11.36
C HIS A 113 -4.74 4.43 -12.58
N LYS A 114 -5.50 5.50 -12.42
CA LYS A 114 -5.59 6.57 -13.42
C LYS A 114 -4.24 7.26 -13.53
N TYR A 115 -3.77 7.48 -14.74
CA TYR A 115 -2.49 8.12 -15.04
C TYR A 115 -2.66 9.29 -16.01
N GLY A 116 -1.77 10.31 -15.88
CA GLY A 116 -1.76 11.53 -16.70
C GLY A 116 -1.69 12.76 -15.81
N GLU A 117 -2.44 13.82 -16.14
CA GLU A 117 -2.59 15.01 -15.30
C GLU A 117 -3.47 14.68 -14.06
N PHE A 118 -3.00 13.77 -13.23
CA PHE A 118 -3.71 13.24 -12.08
C PHE A 118 -2.73 12.93 -10.94
N PHE A 119 -3.10 13.25 -9.70
CA PHE A 119 -2.27 12.96 -8.52
C PHE A 119 -2.04 11.44 -8.38
N PRO A 120 -0.85 10.98 -7.97
CA PRO A 120 0.38 11.71 -7.65
C PRO A 120 1.30 11.98 -8.85
N GLY A 121 0.94 11.59 -10.05
CA GLY A 121 1.74 11.78 -11.26
C GLY A 121 2.87 10.77 -11.46
N THR A 122 2.83 9.67 -10.70
CA THR A 122 3.80 8.56 -10.74
C THR A 122 3.14 7.26 -11.18
N GLY A 123 3.89 6.18 -11.34
CA GLY A 123 3.36 4.86 -11.72
C GLY A 123 3.27 4.67 -13.23
N GLU A 124 4.31 5.03 -13.95
CA GLU A 124 4.40 4.74 -15.38
C GLU A 124 4.63 3.23 -15.62
N LEU A 125 4.22 2.76 -16.78
CA LEU A 125 4.42 1.35 -17.18
C LEU A 125 5.90 0.91 -17.11
N ARG A 126 6.82 1.85 -17.32
CA ARG A 126 8.28 1.60 -17.26
C ARG A 126 8.86 1.58 -15.85
N ASP A 127 8.10 1.99 -14.84
CA ASP A 127 8.52 2.00 -13.44
C ASP A 127 8.41 0.56 -12.90
N THR A 128 9.51 -0.17 -12.97
CA THR A 128 9.53 -1.63 -12.71
C THR A 128 10.43 -2.04 -11.54
N GLY A 129 10.89 -1.06 -10.73
CA GLY A 129 11.83 -1.32 -9.64
C GLY A 129 13.29 -1.20 -10.06
N ILE A 130 14.19 -1.19 -9.08
CA ILE A 130 15.65 -1.08 -9.29
C ILE A 130 16.43 -2.11 -8.45
N GLY A 131 17.64 -2.40 -8.86
CA GLY A 131 18.52 -3.35 -8.18
C GLY A 131 17.86 -4.73 -8.05
N LYS A 132 17.78 -5.28 -6.84
CA LYS A 132 17.10 -6.56 -6.57
C LYS A 132 15.59 -6.46 -6.78
N GLY A 133 15.00 -5.26 -6.68
CA GLY A 133 13.59 -5.02 -6.91
C GLY A 133 13.20 -4.87 -8.38
N LYS A 134 14.14 -5.01 -9.33
CA LYS A 134 13.85 -4.92 -10.76
C LYS A 134 12.82 -5.98 -11.16
N ASN A 135 11.73 -5.55 -11.83
CA ASN A 135 10.55 -6.32 -12.21
C ASN A 135 9.65 -6.76 -11.05
N TYR A 136 9.80 -6.13 -9.87
CA TYR A 136 8.91 -6.32 -8.73
C TYR A 136 8.00 -5.10 -8.44
N ALA A 137 8.03 -4.08 -9.28
CA ALA A 137 6.98 -3.06 -9.39
C ALA A 137 6.26 -3.25 -10.72
N CYS A 138 4.93 -3.37 -10.67
CA CYS A 138 4.06 -3.55 -11.82
C CYS A 138 3.01 -2.43 -11.82
N ASN A 139 3.09 -1.52 -12.78
CA ASN A 139 2.16 -0.41 -12.92
C ASN A 139 1.27 -0.61 -14.13
N VAL A 140 -0.02 -0.44 -13.94
CA VAL A 140 -1.05 -0.48 -14.99
C VAL A 140 -1.72 0.89 -15.06
N PRO A 141 -1.09 1.86 -15.77
CA PRO A 141 -1.63 3.20 -15.92
C PRO A 141 -2.84 3.17 -16.85
N LEU A 142 -3.98 3.58 -16.31
CA LEU A 142 -5.26 3.58 -17.01
C LEU A 142 -5.60 5.00 -17.51
N ARG A 143 -6.21 5.07 -18.68
CA ARG A 143 -6.71 6.33 -19.25
C ARG A 143 -8.00 6.74 -18.56
N ASP A 144 -8.30 8.04 -18.60
CA ASP A 144 -9.60 8.55 -18.17
C ASP A 144 -10.73 7.94 -19.01
N GLY A 145 -11.85 7.61 -18.35
CA GLY A 145 -13.03 7.06 -19.03
C GLY A 145 -12.93 5.58 -19.42
N ILE A 146 -11.95 4.83 -18.89
CA ILE A 146 -11.92 3.37 -19.07
C ILE A 146 -13.11 2.73 -18.35
N THR A 147 -13.81 1.83 -19.03
CA THR A 147 -14.97 1.05 -18.54
C THR A 147 -14.71 -0.44 -18.66
#